data_cd9f682e7a411f8f75f337335b62023f
#
_entry.id   cd9f682e7a411f8f75f337335b62023f
#
_cell.length_a   1.000
_cell.length_b   1.000
_cell.length_c   1.000
_cell.angle_alpha   90.00
_cell.angle_beta   90.00
_cell.angle_gamma   90.00
#
_symmetry.space_group_name_H-M   'P 1'
#
loop_
_entity.id
_entity.type
_entity.pdbx_description
1 polymer ?
#
loop_
_entity_poly.entity_id
_entity_poly.type
_entity_poly.pdbx_seq_one_letter_code
_entity_poly.pdbx_strand_id
1 'polypeptide(L)'
;MKKTTLFILLALVIGATSCKSKRMLPVTERAEPDIPVREERFTFTREADRVSQQNNTFFVIMGSFQSRENADRFSETLRELGFSPSILLSETGFHRASVNSFLSEDNARSRVLQIREEFPDYADTWLLIKKDD
;
A
#
# COMPACT_ATOMS: atom_id res chain seq x y z
N MET A 1 -25.28 71.28 -43.85
CA MET A 1 -24.19 70.71 -44.54
C MET A 1 -23.28 70.13 -43.56
N LYS A 2 -22.91 68.99 -43.67
CA LYS A 2 -21.91 68.32 -42.78
C LYS A 2 -22.44 67.84 -41.51
N LYS A 3 -23.23 67.07 -41.71
CA LYS A 3 -23.93 66.14 -40.83
C LYS A 3 -23.28 64.85 -40.99
N THR A 4 -22.20 64.89 -40.52
CA THR A 4 -21.37 63.78 -40.77
C THR A 4 -20.97 63.25 -39.49
N THR A 5 -21.28 62.01 -39.39
CA THR A 5 -20.25 61.13 -38.99
C THR A 5 -19.86 61.16 -37.54
N LEU A 6 -20.76 61.57 -36.73
CA LEU A 6 -20.55 61.35 -35.29
C LEU A 6 -21.05 59.96 -34.79
N PHE A 7 -21.35 59.13 -35.72
CA PHE A 7 -21.99 57.87 -35.42
C PHE A 7 -21.07 56.66 -35.39
N ILE A 8 -19.84 56.90 -35.59
CA ILE A 8 -18.93 55.79 -35.78
C ILE A 8 -18.15 55.41 -34.50
N LEU A 9 -18.45 56.07 -33.43
CA LEU A 9 -17.69 55.88 -32.21
C LEU A 9 -18.49 55.29 -31.09
N LEU A 10 -19.50 54.57 -31.43
CA LEU A 10 -20.01 53.59 -30.50
C LEU A 10 -19.34 52.23 -30.79
N ALA A 11 -18.06 52.24 -30.76
CA ALA A 11 -17.31 51.04 -30.74
C ALA A 11 -17.59 50.34 -29.42
N LEU A 12 -18.34 49.43 -29.59
CA LEU A 12 -18.62 48.27 -28.80
C LEU A 12 -17.38 47.80 -28.00
N VAL A 13 -17.25 48.29 -26.81
CA VAL A 13 -16.37 47.69 -25.84
C VAL A 13 -17.07 46.44 -25.29
N ILE A 14 -17.03 45.41 -26.07
CA ILE A 14 -17.34 44.08 -25.55
C ILE A 14 -16.19 43.71 -24.66
N GLY A 15 -16.37 44.00 -23.39
CA GLY A 15 -15.50 43.47 -22.36
C GLY A 15 -15.54 41.96 -22.42
N ALA A 16 -14.51 41.41 -22.97
CA ALA A 16 -14.26 39.98 -22.80
C ALA A 16 -13.99 39.74 -21.32
N THR A 17 -15.01 39.43 -20.59
CA THR A 17 -14.86 38.81 -19.29
C THR A 17 -14.28 37.44 -19.53
N SER A 18 -12.98 37.36 -19.60
CA SER A 18 -12.26 36.12 -19.53
C SER A 18 -12.49 35.54 -18.15
N CYS A 19 -13.49 34.72 -18.01
CA CYS A 19 -13.60 33.81 -16.92
C CYS A 19 -12.42 32.86 -17.03
N LYS A 20 -11.33 33.18 -16.36
CA LYS A 20 -10.30 32.22 -16.04
C LYS A 20 -10.93 31.21 -15.09
N SER A 21 -11.61 30.27 -15.65
CA SER A 21 -11.90 29.03 -15.00
C SER A 21 -10.55 28.47 -14.61
N LYS A 22 -10.19 28.57 -13.34
CA LYS A 22 -9.14 27.72 -12.78
C LYS A 22 -9.66 26.30 -12.97
N ARG A 23 -9.23 25.66 -14.03
CA ARG A 23 -9.27 24.21 -14.06
C ARG A 23 -8.48 23.78 -12.84
N MET A 24 -9.18 23.44 -11.79
CA MET A 24 -8.63 22.52 -10.83
C MET A 24 -8.26 21.29 -11.66
N LEU A 25 -6.96 21.12 -11.88
CA LEU A 25 -6.44 19.85 -12.31
C LEU A 25 -7.05 18.85 -11.35
N PRO A 26 -7.67 17.77 -11.84
CA PRO A 26 -8.08 16.72 -10.93
C PRO A 26 -6.84 16.42 -10.12
N VAL A 27 -6.95 16.55 -8.82
CA VAL A 27 -5.98 15.93 -7.93
C VAL A 27 -5.94 14.50 -8.44
N THR A 28 -4.86 14.17 -9.11
CA THR A 28 -4.60 12.79 -9.46
C THR A 28 -4.48 12.17 -8.09
N GLU A 29 -5.59 11.62 -7.63
CA GLU A 29 -5.61 10.73 -6.50
C GLU A 29 -4.52 9.74 -6.84
N ARG A 30 -3.37 9.90 -6.17
CA ARG A 30 -2.24 9.01 -6.35
C ARG A 30 -2.81 7.66 -5.99
N ALA A 31 -3.13 6.86 -7.01
CA ALA A 31 -3.65 5.52 -6.79
C ALA A 31 -2.73 4.87 -5.78
N GLU A 32 -3.26 4.58 -4.59
CA GLU A 32 -2.46 3.88 -3.59
C GLU A 32 -1.96 2.60 -4.23
N PRO A 33 -0.67 2.29 -4.10
CA PRO A 33 -0.13 1.07 -4.67
C PRO A 33 -0.98 -0.11 -4.21
N ASP A 34 -1.44 -0.91 -5.16
CA ASP A 34 -2.26 -2.07 -4.86
C ASP A 34 -1.43 -3.06 -4.03
N ILE A 35 -1.86 -3.25 -2.80
CA ILE A 35 -1.28 -4.23 -1.88
C ILE A 35 -2.24 -5.41 -1.83
N PRO A 36 -1.85 -6.60 -2.32
CA PRO A 36 -2.65 -7.78 -2.16
C PRO A 36 -2.92 -8.06 -0.69
N VAL A 37 -4.16 -8.32 -0.36
CA VAL A 37 -4.63 -8.62 0.99
C VAL A 37 -5.33 -9.96 1.00
N ARG A 38 -5.01 -10.80 1.99
CA ARG A 38 -5.69 -12.07 2.23
C ARG A 38 -6.09 -12.15 3.70
N GLU A 39 -7.23 -12.73 3.95
CA GLU A 39 -7.72 -13.03 5.28
C GLU A 39 -7.68 -14.55 5.47
N GLU A 40 -6.87 -15.02 6.41
CA GLU A 40 -6.66 -16.45 6.66
C GLU A 40 -6.57 -16.74 8.16
N ARG A 41 -6.96 -17.95 8.55
CA ARG A 41 -6.55 -18.54 9.83
C ARG A 41 -5.17 -19.11 9.70
N PHE A 42 -4.38 -18.97 10.74
CA PHE A 42 -3.06 -19.54 10.81
C PHE A 42 -2.64 -19.85 12.25
N THR A 43 -1.63 -20.66 12.41
CA THR A 43 -0.97 -20.90 13.67
C THR A 43 0.48 -20.46 13.62
N PHE A 44 0.98 -19.96 14.74
CA PHE A 44 2.41 -19.67 14.89
C PHE A 44 3.17 -20.99 15.02
N THR A 45 4.27 -21.12 14.31
CA THR A 45 5.10 -22.32 14.37
C THR A 45 6.06 -22.33 15.56
N ARG A 46 6.26 -21.18 16.21
CA ARG A 46 7.06 -21.03 17.43
C ARG A 46 6.24 -20.33 18.52
N GLU A 47 6.34 -20.84 19.72
CA GLU A 47 5.63 -20.30 20.88
C GLU A 47 6.04 -18.84 21.21
N ALA A 48 7.33 -18.52 21.07
CA ALA A 48 7.82 -17.16 21.30
C ALA A 48 7.16 -16.14 20.38
N ASP A 49 6.95 -16.51 19.11
CA ASP A 49 6.27 -15.66 18.13
C ASP A 49 4.79 -15.49 18.49
N ARG A 50 4.15 -16.56 18.94
CA ARG A 50 2.76 -16.53 19.40
C ARG A 50 2.60 -15.55 20.56
N VAL A 51 3.42 -15.69 21.60
CA VAL A 51 3.35 -14.84 22.81
C VAL A 51 3.52 -13.35 22.46
N SER A 52 4.44 -13.04 21.55
CA SER A 52 4.74 -11.65 21.20
C SER A 52 3.74 -11.03 20.22
N GLN A 53 3.05 -11.83 19.39
CA GLN A 53 2.28 -11.33 18.26
C GLN A 53 0.81 -11.76 18.23
N GLN A 54 0.35 -12.59 19.16
CA GLN A 54 -1.00 -13.17 19.14
C GLN A 54 -2.14 -12.12 19.11
N ASN A 55 -1.90 -10.93 19.64
CA ASN A 55 -2.89 -9.85 19.67
C ASN A 55 -2.90 -9.01 18.39
N ASN A 56 -1.89 -9.16 17.53
CA ASN A 56 -1.81 -8.41 16.29
C ASN A 56 -2.77 -9.03 15.25
N THR A 57 -3.29 -8.16 14.38
CA THR A 57 -4.27 -8.53 13.37
C THR A 57 -3.67 -8.53 11.96
N PHE A 58 -2.69 -7.67 11.71
CA PHE A 58 -2.12 -7.44 10.39
C PHE A 58 -0.67 -7.89 10.34
N PHE A 59 -0.36 -8.76 9.36
CA PHE A 59 0.94 -9.40 9.22
C PHE A 59 1.53 -9.09 7.84
N VAL A 60 2.77 -8.61 7.81
CA VAL A 60 3.48 -8.27 6.58
C VAL A 60 4.23 -9.51 6.09
N ILE A 61 3.84 -10.03 4.92
CA ILE A 61 4.33 -11.28 4.36
C ILE A 61 5.32 -11.00 3.23
N MET A 62 6.52 -11.53 3.33
CA MET A 62 7.55 -11.44 2.30
C MET A 62 7.71 -12.72 1.48
N GLY A 63 7.21 -13.84 1.93
CA GLY A 63 7.28 -15.09 1.19
C GLY A 63 6.26 -16.12 1.67
N SER A 64 5.94 -17.06 0.78
CA SER A 64 4.98 -18.12 1.03
C SER A 64 5.45 -19.42 0.39
N PHE A 65 5.45 -20.50 1.17
CA PHE A 65 6.06 -21.76 0.77
C PHE A 65 5.16 -22.94 1.14
N GLN A 66 5.10 -23.93 0.30
CA GLN A 66 4.44 -25.20 0.63
C GLN A 66 5.29 -26.05 1.58
N SER A 67 6.61 -25.95 1.47
CA SER A 67 7.56 -26.66 2.29
C SER A 67 8.03 -25.82 3.46
N ARG A 68 8.02 -26.41 4.67
CA ARG A 68 8.58 -25.80 5.87
C ARG A 68 10.08 -25.51 5.71
N GLU A 69 10.80 -26.44 5.11
CA GLU A 69 12.23 -26.30 4.87
C GLU A 69 12.57 -25.09 3.99
N ASN A 70 11.77 -24.86 2.93
CA ASN A 70 11.95 -23.68 2.08
C ASN A 70 11.64 -22.38 2.84
N ALA A 71 10.62 -22.38 3.68
CA ALA A 71 10.31 -21.25 4.55
C ALA A 71 11.44 -20.95 5.54
N ASP A 72 12.02 -21.98 6.14
CA ASP A 72 13.14 -21.83 7.08
C ASP A 72 14.38 -21.27 6.39
N ARG A 73 14.74 -21.77 5.19
CA ARG A 73 15.85 -21.22 4.41
C ARG A 73 15.62 -19.76 4.01
N PHE A 74 14.41 -19.44 3.60
CA PHE A 74 14.06 -18.04 3.28
C PHE A 74 14.14 -17.15 4.52
N SER A 75 13.75 -17.66 5.68
CA SER A 75 13.87 -16.93 6.94
C SER A 75 15.32 -16.59 7.29
N GLU A 76 16.28 -17.49 7.01
CA GLU A 76 17.70 -17.18 7.19
C GLU A 76 18.12 -16.01 6.27
N THR A 77 17.72 -16.03 5.01
CA THR A 77 17.96 -14.91 4.08
C THR A 77 17.38 -13.60 4.61
N LEU A 78 16.17 -13.64 5.16
CA LEU A 78 15.55 -12.45 5.74
C LEU A 78 16.29 -11.92 6.98
N ARG A 79 16.82 -12.81 7.82
CA ARG A 79 17.66 -12.43 8.97
C ARG A 79 18.96 -11.75 8.54
N GLU A 80 19.58 -12.22 7.47
CA GLU A 80 20.77 -11.59 6.88
C GLU A 80 20.47 -10.17 6.37
N LEU A 81 19.25 -9.91 5.93
CA LEU A 81 18.77 -8.58 5.54
C LEU A 81 18.34 -7.69 6.73
N GLY A 82 18.40 -8.20 7.94
CA GLY A 82 18.07 -7.44 9.16
C GLY A 82 16.64 -7.60 9.64
N PHE A 83 15.85 -8.50 9.06
CA PHE A 83 14.48 -8.80 9.53
C PHE A 83 14.47 -9.83 10.67
N SER A 84 13.37 -9.89 11.39
CA SER A 84 13.09 -10.90 12.42
C SER A 84 11.85 -11.71 11.99
N PRO A 85 11.99 -12.67 11.08
CA PRO A 85 10.86 -13.37 10.51
C PRO A 85 10.22 -14.36 11.48
N SER A 86 8.90 -14.47 11.39
CA SER A 86 8.10 -15.53 12.02
C SER A 86 7.46 -16.38 10.92
N ILE A 87 7.40 -17.68 11.10
CA ILE A 87 6.70 -18.57 10.18
C ILE A 87 5.30 -18.84 10.71
N LEU A 88 4.30 -18.52 9.88
CA LEU A 88 2.90 -18.78 10.14
C LEU A 88 2.43 -19.92 9.26
N LEU A 89 1.85 -20.95 9.87
CA LEU A 89 1.23 -22.06 9.13
C LEU A 89 -0.24 -21.70 8.86
N SER A 90 -0.55 -21.39 7.60
CA SER A 90 -1.89 -21.07 7.14
C SER A 90 -2.80 -22.31 7.12
N GLU A 91 -4.10 -22.11 7.29
CA GLU A 91 -5.13 -23.16 7.12
C GLU A 91 -5.09 -23.79 5.71
N THR A 92 -4.53 -23.12 4.74
CA THR A 92 -4.33 -23.62 3.37
C THR A 92 -3.09 -24.48 3.21
N GLY A 93 -2.29 -24.67 4.26
CA GLY A 93 -1.06 -25.48 4.28
C GLY A 93 0.21 -24.73 3.86
N PHE A 94 0.11 -23.43 3.53
CA PHE A 94 1.29 -22.63 3.23
C PHE A 94 1.99 -22.13 4.50
N HIS A 95 3.31 -22.15 4.44
CA HIS A 95 4.16 -21.52 5.44
C HIS A 95 4.45 -20.09 4.99
N ARG A 96 3.90 -19.10 5.73
CA ARG A 96 4.03 -17.67 5.43
C ARG A 96 5.17 -17.08 6.24
N ALA A 97 6.14 -16.45 5.58
CA ALA A 97 7.21 -15.73 6.26
C ALA A 97 6.77 -14.29 6.53
N SER A 98 6.42 -14.02 7.78
CA SER A 98 6.01 -12.70 8.27
C SER A 98 7.20 -11.97 8.89
N VAL A 99 7.42 -10.73 8.53
CA VAL A 99 8.54 -9.92 9.05
C VAL A 99 8.13 -8.86 10.06
N ASN A 100 6.88 -8.45 10.05
CA ASN A 100 6.29 -7.53 11.01
C ASN A 100 4.80 -7.84 11.22
N SER A 101 4.28 -7.45 12.37
CA SER A 101 2.86 -7.51 12.65
C SER A 101 2.38 -6.29 13.42
N PHE A 102 1.13 -5.90 13.21
CA PHE A 102 0.55 -4.67 13.73
C PHE A 102 -0.90 -4.86 14.16
N LEU A 103 -1.35 -3.99 15.07
CA LEU A 103 -2.77 -3.81 15.39
C LEU A 103 -3.48 -2.92 14.37
N SER A 104 -2.74 -1.99 13.73
CA SER A 104 -3.25 -1.02 12.78
C SER A 104 -2.96 -1.45 11.34
N GLU A 105 -3.99 -1.43 10.49
CA GLU A 105 -3.85 -1.70 9.06
C GLU A 105 -2.99 -0.66 8.36
N ASP A 106 -3.14 0.62 8.71
CA ASP A 106 -2.37 1.71 8.09
C ASP A 106 -0.87 1.54 8.35
N ASN A 107 -0.50 1.15 9.57
CA ASN A 107 0.90 0.87 9.91
C ASN A 107 1.44 -0.34 9.13
N ALA A 108 0.63 -1.38 8.98
CA ALA A 108 1.01 -2.56 8.22
C ALA A 108 1.17 -2.24 6.73
N ARG A 109 0.26 -1.48 6.13
CA ARG A 109 0.34 -1.02 4.73
C ARG A 109 1.57 -0.15 4.50
N SER A 110 1.83 0.79 5.40
CA SER A 110 3.02 1.64 5.33
C SER A 110 4.30 0.81 5.36
N ARG A 111 4.35 -0.23 6.18
CA ARG A 111 5.50 -1.13 6.25
C ARG A 111 5.69 -1.95 4.96
N VAL A 112 4.61 -2.41 4.34
CA VAL A 112 4.66 -3.10 3.04
C VAL A 112 5.28 -2.19 1.98
N LEU A 113 4.83 -0.94 1.90
CA LEU A 113 5.35 0.03 0.92
C LEU A 113 6.83 0.36 1.17
N GLN A 114 7.21 0.53 2.42
CA GLN A 114 8.61 0.77 2.80
C GLN A 114 9.51 -0.41 2.39
N ILE A 115 9.09 -1.64 2.63
CA ILE A 115 9.86 -2.83 2.24
C ILE A 115 10.00 -2.90 0.73
N ARG A 116 8.94 -2.65 -0.02
CA ARG A 116 8.96 -2.67 -1.49
C ARG A 116 9.93 -1.62 -2.07
N GLU A 117 10.02 -0.47 -1.41
CA GLU A 117 10.94 0.60 -1.81
C GLU A 117 12.39 0.28 -1.47
N GLU A 118 12.65 -0.19 -0.25
CA GLU A 118 14.00 -0.50 0.23
C GLU A 118 14.57 -1.79 -0.37
N PHE A 119 13.69 -2.75 -0.67
CA PHE A 119 14.03 -4.08 -1.18
C PHE A 119 13.24 -4.40 -2.45
N PRO A 120 13.62 -3.86 -3.62
CA PRO A 120 12.87 -4.05 -4.87
C PRO A 120 12.69 -5.51 -5.29
N ASP A 121 13.57 -6.41 -4.90
CA ASP A 121 13.45 -7.85 -5.15
C ASP A 121 12.26 -8.48 -4.41
N TYR A 122 11.72 -7.78 -3.41
CA TYR A 122 10.56 -8.18 -2.61
C TYR A 122 9.35 -7.24 -2.84
N ALA A 123 9.22 -6.73 -4.05
CA ALA A 123 8.11 -5.85 -4.44
C ALA A 123 6.73 -6.57 -4.39
N ASP A 124 6.71 -7.87 -4.26
CA ASP A 124 5.53 -8.72 -4.07
C ASP A 124 5.11 -8.90 -2.60
N THR A 125 5.77 -8.21 -1.67
CA THR A 125 5.36 -8.18 -0.25
C THR A 125 3.89 -7.79 -0.13
N TRP A 126 3.14 -8.50 0.70
CA TRP A 126 1.70 -8.36 0.82
C TRP A 126 1.20 -8.42 2.27
N LEU A 127 -0.08 -8.27 2.48
CA LEU A 127 -0.72 -8.15 3.79
C LEU A 127 -1.63 -9.35 4.07
N LEU A 128 -1.39 -10.00 5.21
CA LEU A 128 -2.24 -11.05 5.76
C LEU A 128 -3.02 -10.48 6.95
N ILE A 129 -4.33 -10.64 6.90
CA ILE A 129 -5.23 -10.33 8.00
C ILE A 129 -5.56 -11.63 8.74
N LYS A 130 -5.31 -11.64 10.04
CA LYS A 130 -5.67 -12.76 10.89
C LYS A 130 -7.18 -12.86 11.00
N LYS A 131 -7.74 -13.99 10.58
CA LYS A 131 -9.14 -14.30 10.72
C LYS A 131 -9.39 -14.89 12.11
N ASP A 132 -10.38 -14.34 12.80
CA ASP A 132 -10.82 -14.88 14.09
C ASP A 132 -11.52 -16.24 13.90
N ASP A 133 -11.52 -17.05 14.95
CA ASP A 133 -12.18 -18.35 15.00
C ASP A 133 -13.70 -18.23 15.07
#